data_72b349cc0e4ddc581174e7044823b270
#
_entry.id   72b349cc0e4ddc581174e7044823b270
#
_cell.length_a   1.000
_cell.length_b   1.000
_cell.length_c   1.000
_cell.angle_alpha   90.00
_cell.angle_beta   90.00
_cell.angle_gamma   90.00
#
_symmetry.space_group_name_H-M   'P 1'
#
loop_
_entity.id
_entity.type
_entity.pdbx_description
1 polymer ?
#
loop_
_entity_poly.entity_id
_entity_poly.type
_entity_poly.pdbx_seq_one_letter_code
_entity_poly.pdbx_strand_id
1 'polypeptide(L)'
;RTIRLMIETTEETGGDAMKYYRAKTTLPEYNIVLDSKYPAVVAEKGSGALRASFSLQAPASTVTLLGGGPTFATVTAMTGAASANAVPQTATAKLQSQDLKAVEAHLNAFKAEFLTKYKPQGGAFSIDITREANFVQVKVTGVSAHGSRPEEGVNPLPRLALFIEKSGVTLSLNGYRSAVRYIADLYGVDYLGRTLGLAYSDDFMGPLTMSPNLIREKDGKVDVLVNVRMPRGNTPEALAKATTERIKAWGTQAGVAVEVDHNQGNWMARDPKGAWLATLLNTFGDTTGLPAQPVPTAGSTTAKLMPNAINFGPAMPGKKYT
;
A
#
# COMPACT_ATOMS: atom_id res chain seq x y z
N ARG A 1 -38.33 -18.61 -12.58
CA ARG A 1 -36.99 -17.98 -12.38
C ARG A 1 -36.47 -18.39 -11.00
N THR A 2 -35.23 -18.79 -10.89
CA THR A 2 -34.63 -19.21 -9.61
C THR A 2 -33.65 -18.15 -9.15
N ILE A 3 -33.76 -17.77 -7.86
CA ILE A 3 -32.79 -16.91 -7.20
C ILE A 3 -31.97 -17.80 -6.26
N ARG A 4 -30.64 -17.68 -6.32
CA ARG A 4 -29.73 -18.37 -5.41
C ARG A 4 -29.05 -17.34 -4.51
N LEU A 5 -29.21 -17.46 -3.19
CA LEU A 5 -28.46 -16.71 -2.21
C LEU A 5 -27.20 -17.48 -1.84
N MET A 6 -26.04 -16.81 -1.87
CA MET A 6 -24.78 -17.34 -1.38
C MET A 6 -24.26 -16.44 -0.28
N ILE A 7 -23.83 -17.03 0.82
CA ILE A 7 -23.16 -16.35 1.93
C ILE A 7 -21.75 -16.92 2.00
N GLU A 8 -20.76 -16.08 1.78
CA GLU A 8 -19.35 -16.43 1.85
C GLU A 8 -18.74 -16.02 3.19
N THR A 9 -17.85 -16.87 3.74
CA THR A 9 -17.22 -16.65 5.05
C THR A 9 -15.69 -16.50 4.95
N THR A 10 -15.10 -16.56 3.75
CA THR A 10 -13.64 -16.54 3.55
C THR A 10 -13.16 -15.41 2.64
N GLU A 11 -14.02 -14.43 2.32
CA GLU A 11 -13.68 -13.33 1.41
C GLU A 11 -12.42 -12.59 1.88
N GLU A 12 -12.38 -12.17 3.14
CA GLU A 12 -11.28 -11.43 3.77
C GLU A 12 -10.00 -12.26 3.98
N THR A 13 -10.10 -13.58 3.86
CA THR A 13 -8.99 -14.52 4.09
C THR A 13 -8.50 -15.23 2.82
N GLY A 14 -8.91 -14.73 1.64
CA GLY A 14 -8.42 -15.22 0.35
C GLY A 14 -9.46 -15.89 -0.55
N GLY A 15 -10.73 -15.95 -0.14
CA GLY A 15 -11.87 -16.38 -0.97
C GLY A 15 -11.86 -17.86 -1.34
N ASP A 16 -11.33 -18.73 -0.49
CA ASP A 16 -11.20 -20.16 -0.80
C ASP A 16 -12.55 -20.87 -0.89
N ALA A 17 -13.55 -20.43 -0.11
CA ALA A 17 -14.91 -20.95 -0.19
C ALA A 17 -15.51 -20.74 -1.59
N MET A 18 -15.34 -19.55 -2.16
CA MET A 18 -15.83 -19.24 -3.51
C MET A 18 -15.08 -20.04 -4.59
N LYS A 19 -13.76 -20.21 -4.45
CA LYS A 19 -12.96 -21.03 -5.36
C LYS A 19 -13.43 -22.48 -5.35
N TYR A 20 -13.65 -23.05 -4.16
CA TYR A 20 -14.18 -24.39 -4.00
C TYR A 20 -15.58 -24.54 -4.60
N TYR A 21 -16.48 -23.59 -4.30
CA TYR A 21 -17.85 -23.59 -4.81
C TYR A 21 -17.90 -23.59 -6.35
N ARG A 22 -17.10 -22.73 -6.99
CA ARG A 22 -16.97 -22.66 -8.45
C ARG A 22 -16.48 -23.97 -9.08
N ALA A 23 -15.59 -24.68 -8.40
CA ALA A 23 -15.08 -25.96 -8.89
C ALA A 23 -16.14 -27.09 -8.84
N LYS A 24 -17.21 -26.92 -8.06
CA LYS A 24 -18.24 -27.95 -7.84
C LYS A 24 -19.60 -27.59 -8.42
N THR A 25 -19.84 -26.34 -8.78
CA THR A 25 -21.18 -25.86 -9.15
C THR A 25 -21.10 -24.90 -10.33
N THR A 26 -22.04 -25.00 -11.25
CA THR A 26 -22.23 -23.99 -12.30
C THR A 26 -22.86 -22.76 -11.70
N LEU A 27 -22.20 -21.63 -11.88
CA LEU A 27 -22.71 -20.32 -11.44
C LEU A 27 -23.82 -19.82 -12.36
N PRO A 28 -24.77 -19.03 -11.85
CA PRO A 28 -25.74 -18.32 -12.66
C PRO A 28 -25.04 -17.38 -13.65
N GLU A 29 -25.70 -17.10 -14.77
CA GLU A 29 -25.19 -16.18 -15.79
C GLU A 29 -25.07 -14.74 -15.26
N TYR A 30 -26.02 -14.29 -14.40
CA TYR A 30 -26.07 -12.97 -13.82
C TYR A 30 -25.96 -13.04 -12.30
N ASN A 31 -25.08 -12.23 -11.74
CA ASN A 31 -24.76 -12.24 -10.32
C ASN A 31 -24.76 -10.80 -9.76
N ILE A 32 -25.23 -10.65 -8.52
CA ILE A 32 -25.13 -9.43 -7.74
C ILE A 32 -24.24 -9.72 -6.53
N VAL A 33 -23.30 -8.82 -6.26
CA VAL A 33 -22.45 -8.87 -5.06
C VAL A 33 -22.80 -7.66 -4.18
N LEU A 34 -23.08 -7.92 -2.92
CA LEU A 34 -23.49 -6.89 -1.94
C LEU A 34 -22.32 -6.53 -1.03
N ASP A 35 -21.19 -6.14 -1.64
CA ASP A 35 -19.94 -5.90 -0.93
C ASP A 35 -19.19 -4.70 -1.52
N SER A 36 -19.90 -3.62 -1.81
CA SER A 36 -19.28 -2.39 -2.32
C SER A 36 -20.24 -1.20 -2.16
N LYS A 37 -20.45 -0.42 -3.21
CA LYS A 37 -21.25 0.79 -3.17
C LYS A 37 -22.29 0.85 -4.29
N TYR A 38 -23.34 1.63 -4.06
CA TYR A 38 -24.30 2.03 -5.08
C TYR A 38 -23.74 3.19 -5.95
N PRO A 39 -24.31 3.44 -7.17
CA PRO A 39 -25.43 2.70 -7.78
C PRO A 39 -25.04 1.29 -8.26
N ALA A 40 -23.96 1.14 -8.97
CA ALA A 40 -23.44 -0.15 -9.44
C ALA A 40 -21.93 -0.02 -9.71
N VAL A 41 -21.13 -0.92 -9.15
CA VAL A 41 -19.70 -0.99 -9.42
C VAL A 41 -19.44 -2.00 -10.54
N VAL A 42 -18.97 -1.48 -11.67
CA VAL A 42 -18.72 -2.25 -12.89
C VAL A 42 -17.24 -2.48 -13.18
N ALA A 43 -16.38 -1.86 -12.40
CA ALA A 43 -14.94 -2.03 -12.55
C ALA A 43 -14.23 -2.04 -11.20
N GLU A 44 -13.27 -2.95 -11.05
CA GLU A 44 -12.46 -3.12 -9.86
C GLU A 44 -10.99 -3.18 -10.24
N LYS A 45 -10.13 -2.46 -9.51
CA LYS A 45 -8.68 -2.59 -9.68
C LYS A 45 -8.21 -3.97 -9.24
N GLY A 46 -7.13 -4.45 -9.85
CA GLY A 46 -6.40 -5.63 -9.40
C GLY A 46 -5.74 -5.34 -8.06
N SER A 47 -5.98 -6.20 -7.06
CA SER A 47 -5.31 -6.13 -5.76
C SER A 47 -3.99 -6.88 -5.82
N GLY A 48 -2.90 -6.28 -5.37
CA GLY A 48 -1.59 -6.90 -5.32
C GLY A 48 -0.88 -6.64 -4.01
N ALA A 49 0.02 -7.56 -3.67
CA ALA A 49 0.94 -7.47 -2.56
C ALA A 49 2.37 -7.61 -3.07
N LEU A 50 3.14 -6.56 -2.92
CA LEU A 50 4.57 -6.54 -3.22
C LEU A 50 5.34 -6.57 -1.91
N ARG A 51 6.25 -7.54 -1.77
CA ARG A 51 7.16 -7.66 -0.64
C ARG A 51 8.60 -7.47 -1.13
N ALA A 52 9.33 -6.57 -0.47
CA ALA A 52 10.77 -6.45 -0.58
C ALA A 52 11.39 -6.87 0.77
N SER A 53 12.33 -7.80 0.73
CA SER A 53 12.95 -8.39 1.91
C SER A 53 14.46 -8.13 1.93
N PHE A 54 14.99 -7.71 3.07
CA PHE A 54 16.37 -7.35 3.29
C PHE A 54 16.94 -8.20 4.43
N SER A 55 18.12 -8.81 4.28
CA SER A 55 18.79 -9.51 5.37
C SER A 55 18.97 -8.59 6.57
N LEU A 56 18.58 -9.03 7.76
CA LEU A 56 18.74 -8.24 8.99
C LEU A 56 20.21 -7.96 9.30
N GLN A 57 21.08 -8.94 9.04
CA GLN A 57 22.51 -8.80 9.25
C GLN A 57 23.18 -8.08 8.07
N ALA A 58 24.18 -7.26 8.39
CA ALA A 58 25.04 -6.68 7.37
C ALA A 58 25.78 -7.80 6.59
N PRO A 59 26.06 -7.61 5.28
CA PRO A 59 26.89 -8.53 4.54
C PRO A 59 28.24 -8.75 5.23
N ALA A 60 28.69 -10.00 5.29
CA ALA A 60 29.97 -10.37 5.96
C ALA A 60 31.20 -9.66 5.34
N SER A 61 31.10 -9.22 4.09
CA SER A 61 32.15 -8.46 3.39
C SER A 61 32.14 -6.97 3.68
N THR A 62 31.18 -6.50 4.49
CA THR A 62 31.11 -5.08 4.84
C THR A 62 32.18 -4.81 5.89
N VAL A 63 33.25 -4.14 5.51
CA VAL A 63 34.15 -3.48 6.45
C VAL A 63 33.25 -2.64 7.35
N THR A 64 33.22 -2.96 8.63
CA THR A 64 32.57 -2.10 9.63
C THR A 64 33.23 -0.75 9.48
N LEU A 65 32.58 0.18 8.76
CA LEU A 65 32.97 1.57 8.82
C LEU A 65 32.73 1.98 10.26
N LEU A 66 33.78 1.88 11.07
CA LEU A 66 33.87 2.47 12.39
C LEU A 66 33.89 4.00 12.18
N GLY A 67 32.82 4.51 11.62
CA GLY A 67 32.54 5.92 11.49
C GLY A 67 31.97 6.43 12.79
N GLY A 68 32.84 6.72 13.74
CA GLY A 68 32.46 7.35 14.99
C GLY A 68 32.26 8.85 14.85
N GLY A 69 31.25 9.28 14.16
CA GLY A 69 30.78 10.66 14.24
C GLY A 69 29.65 10.80 15.27
N PRO A 70 29.43 11.99 15.86
CA PRO A 70 28.39 12.19 16.89
C PRO A 70 26.97 11.91 16.40
N THR A 71 26.75 11.82 15.08
CA THR A 71 25.46 11.49 14.46
C THR A 71 25.39 10.07 13.89
N PHE A 72 26.32 9.17 14.29
CA PHE A 72 26.27 7.78 13.87
C PHE A 72 25.21 7.00 14.67
N ALA A 73 24.32 6.30 13.98
CA ALA A 73 23.25 5.55 14.62
C ALA A 73 22.95 4.22 13.89
N THR A 74 22.32 3.32 14.61
CA THR A 74 21.78 2.05 14.08
C THR A 74 20.26 2.05 14.22
N VAL A 75 19.55 1.86 13.12
CA VAL A 75 18.12 1.60 13.18
C VAL A 75 17.92 0.16 13.66
N THR A 76 17.26 -0.01 14.80
CA THR A 76 17.07 -1.32 15.45
C THR A 76 15.63 -1.81 15.39
N ALA A 77 14.69 -0.94 15.12
CA ALA A 77 13.29 -1.30 14.91
C ALA A 77 12.57 -0.24 14.08
N MET A 78 11.61 -0.67 13.30
CA MET A 78 10.63 0.20 12.63
C MET A 78 9.24 -0.44 12.68
N THR A 79 8.21 0.40 12.71
CA THR A 79 6.80 -0.03 12.65
C THR A 79 6.04 0.76 11.60
N GLY A 80 5.01 0.13 11.07
CA GLY A 80 4.02 0.71 10.17
C GLY A 80 2.62 0.22 10.55
N ALA A 81 1.76 -0.08 9.57
CA ALA A 81 0.45 -0.68 9.80
C ALA A 81 0.57 -2.12 10.32
N ALA A 82 -0.49 -2.63 10.93
CA ALA A 82 -0.63 -4.05 11.25
C ALA A 82 -0.94 -4.91 10.02
N SER A 83 -1.48 -4.31 8.96
CA SER A 83 -1.83 -4.96 7.70
C SER A 83 -1.37 -4.11 6.52
N ALA A 84 -0.96 -4.76 5.42
CA ALA A 84 -0.64 -4.08 4.17
C ALA A 84 -1.86 -3.37 3.55
N ASN A 85 -3.08 -3.78 3.91
CA ASN A 85 -4.33 -3.19 3.42
C ASN A 85 -4.73 -1.89 4.13
N ALA A 86 -3.95 -1.39 5.07
CA ALA A 86 -4.21 -0.15 5.77
C ALA A 86 -3.01 0.81 5.65
N VAL A 87 -3.27 2.06 5.28
CA VAL A 87 -2.33 3.16 5.51
C VAL A 87 -2.27 3.40 7.02
N PRO A 88 -1.09 3.33 7.66
CA PRO A 88 -1.00 3.47 9.11
C PRO A 88 -1.34 4.89 9.58
N GLN A 89 -1.84 5.02 10.81
CA GLN A 89 -1.97 6.30 11.49
C GLN A 89 -0.61 6.80 11.99
N THR A 90 0.27 5.87 12.40
CA THR A 90 1.60 6.19 12.93
C THR A 90 2.65 5.25 12.38
N ALA A 91 3.87 5.74 12.25
CA ALA A 91 5.06 4.93 12.02
C ALA A 91 6.16 5.35 12.98
N THR A 92 6.95 4.41 13.46
CA THR A 92 8.04 4.67 14.40
C THR A 92 9.35 4.03 13.95
N ALA A 93 10.47 4.64 14.34
CA ALA A 93 11.81 4.04 14.25
C ALA A 93 12.57 4.27 15.55
N LYS A 94 13.40 3.28 15.93
CA LYS A 94 14.33 3.37 17.07
C LYS A 94 15.75 3.43 16.55
N LEU A 95 16.48 4.47 16.91
CA LEU A 95 17.86 4.71 16.54
C LEU A 95 18.75 4.57 17.78
N GLN A 96 19.60 3.55 17.82
CA GLN A 96 20.63 3.41 18.85
C GLN A 96 21.89 4.13 18.43
N SER A 97 22.59 4.77 19.37
CA SER A 97 23.82 5.50 19.16
C SER A 97 24.64 5.54 20.46
N GLN A 98 25.93 5.78 20.33
CA GLN A 98 26.78 6.11 21.48
C GLN A 98 26.52 7.54 22.01
N ASP A 99 26.09 8.46 21.13
CA ASP A 99 25.69 9.83 21.47
C ASP A 99 24.22 10.09 21.07
N LEU A 100 23.31 9.64 21.91
CA LEU A 100 21.86 9.84 21.70
C LEU A 100 21.48 11.32 21.73
N LYS A 101 22.20 12.16 22.47
CA LYS A 101 21.94 13.59 22.56
C LYS A 101 22.27 14.30 21.23
N ALA A 102 23.39 13.94 20.63
CA ALA A 102 23.79 14.50 19.34
C ALA A 102 22.83 14.08 18.22
N VAL A 103 22.41 12.79 18.20
CA VAL A 103 21.41 12.29 17.23
C VAL A 103 20.08 13.00 17.39
N GLU A 104 19.57 13.15 18.62
CA GLU A 104 18.32 13.88 18.90
C GLU A 104 18.40 15.34 18.45
N ALA A 105 19.46 16.05 18.80
CA ALA A 105 19.65 17.46 18.43
C ALA A 105 19.70 17.62 16.90
N HIS A 106 20.43 16.74 16.21
CA HIS A 106 20.56 16.76 14.76
C HIS A 106 19.23 16.54 14.04
N LEU A 107 18.46 15.54 14.48
CA LEU A 107 17.12 15.26 13.92
C LEU A 107 16.13 16.41 14.19
N ASN A 108 16.17 17.02 15.39
CA ASN A 108 15.34 18.18 15.70
C ASN A 108 15.68 19.40 14.86
N ALA A 109 16.96 19.65 14.57
CA ALA A 109 17.39 20.75 13.70
C ALA A 109 16.83 20.61 12.27
N PHE A 110 16.77 19.39 11.73
CA PHE A 110 16.25 19.12 10.38
C PHE A 110 14.71 19.11 10.29
N LYS A 111 14.02 18.86 11.40
CA LYS A 111 12.57 18.63 11.44
C LYS A 111 11.74 19.75 10.79
N ALA A 112 12.05 21.02 11.07
CA ALA A 112 11.25 22.17 10.57
C ALA A 112 11.34 22.29 9.04
N GLU A 113 12.55 22.12 8.47
CA GLU A 113 12.76 22.12 7.03
C GLU A 113 11.98 20.99 6.37
N PHE A 114 12.09 19.79 6.93
CA PHE A 114 11.40 18.60 6.38
C PHE A 114 9.87 18.78 6.37
N LEU A 115 9.28 19.25 7.48
CA LEU A 115 7.84 19.48 7.57
C LEU A 115 7.34 20.50 6.55
N THR A 116 8.12 21.52 6.26
CA THR A 116 7.80 22.53 5.24
C THR A 116 7.89 21.95 3.84
N LYS A 117 8.99 21.26 3.53
CA LYS A 117 9.28 20.74 2.20
C LYS A 117 8.32 19.63 1.77
N TYR A 118 7.90 18.76 2.68
CA TYR A 118 7.09 17.59 2.38
C TYR A 118 5.64 17.71 2.87
N LYS A 119 5.14 18.94 2.99
CA LYS A 119 3.75 19.21 3.35
C LYS A 119 2.80 18.57 2.33
N PRO A 120 1.88 17.68 2.76
CA PRO A 120 0.94 17.05 1.84
C PRO A 120 -0.15 18.02 1.38
N GLN A 121 -0.71 17.75 0.20
CA GLN A 121 -1.96 18.41 -0.22
C GLN A 121 -3.13 17.71 0.51
N GLY A 122 -3.91 18.47 1.28
CA GLY A 122 -5.13 17.95 1.91
C GLY A 122 -4.91 17.09 3.14
N GLY A 123 -4.00 17.43 4.01
CA GLY A 123 -3.78 16.72 5.27
C GLY A 123 -2.60 17.30 6.05
N ALA A 124 -2.37 16.76 7.23
CA ALA A 124 -1.23 17.13 8.06
C ALA A 124 -0.50 15.87 8.54
N PHE A 125 0.78 16.02 8.80
CA PHE A 125 1.55 15.03 9.55
C PHE A 125 2.45 15.75 10.56
N SER A 126 2.81 15.03 11.62
CA SER A 126 3.75 15.51 12.63
C SER A 126 4.90 14.53 12.81
N ILE A 127 6.01 15.04 13.33
CA ILE A 127 7.18 14.24 13.70
C ILE A 127 7.47 14.55 15.17
N ASP A 128 7.52 13.51 15.99
CA ASP A 128 7.94 13.58 17.38
C ASP A 128 9.27 12.84 17.51
N ILE A 129 10.25 13.48 18.16
CA ILE A 129 11.57 12.93 18.41
C ILE A 129 11.77 12.90 19.91
N THR A 130 11.95 11.73 20.46
CA THR A 130 12.06 11.50 21.91
C THR A 130 13.31 10.69 22.20
N ARG A 131 14.14 11.21 23.10
CA ARG A 131 15.30 10.43 23.59
C ARG A 131 14.87 9.61 24.80
N GLU A 132 15.08 8.30 24.68
CA GLU A 132 14.92 7.32 25.71
C GLU A 132 16.30 6.91 26.28
N ALA A 133 16.35 6.01 27.28
CA ALA A 133 17.59 5.61 27.91
C ALA A 133 18.61 5.00 26.91
N ASN A 134 18.15 4.23 25.92
CA ASN A 134 19.03 3.45 25.03
C ASN A 134 18.84 3.73 23.54
N PHE A 135 17.91 4.62 23.17
CA PHE A 135 17.64 4.97 21.77
C PHE A 135 16.97 6.35 21.64
N VAL A 136 17.04 6.91 20.44
CA VAL A 136 16.17 8.00 20.04
C VAL A 136 15.02 7.39 19.25
N GLN A 137 13.78 7.69 19.64
CA GLN A 137 12.59 7.32 18.91
C GLN A 137 12.17 8.45 17.98
N VAL A 138 11.97 8.14 16.72
CA VAL A 138 11.31 9.02 15.76
C VAL A 138 9.92 8.45 15.48
N LYS A 139 8.88 9.24 15.75
CA LYS A 139 7.48 8.89 15.48
C LYS A 139 6.90 9.88 14.49
N VAL A 140 6.38 9.38 13.38
CA VAL A 140 5.61 10.17 12.43
C VAL A 140 4.14 9.81 12.59
N THR A 141 3.30 10.83 12.79
CA THR A 141 1.84 10.69 12.82
C THR A 141 1.27 11.28 11.55
N GLY A 142 0.48 10.51 10.84
CA GLY A 142 -0.19 10.90 9.61
C GLY A 142 -1.71 10.75 9.72
N VAL A 143 -2.34 10.40 8.61
CA VAL A 143 -3.79 10.13 8.51
C VAL A 143 -3.99 8.74 7.93
N SER A 144 -4.68 7.87 8.67
CA SER A 144 -4.98 6.53 8.20
C SER A 144 -6.01 6.54 7.08
N ALA A 145 -5.92 5.53 6.22
CA ALA A 145 -6.88 5.29 5.14
C ALA A 145 -6.88 3.81 4.77
N HIS A 146 -7.86 3.38 4.00
CA HIS A 146 -7.82 2.05 3.39
C HIS A 146 -6.67 1.99 2.38
N GLY A 147 -5.88 0.90 2.38
CA GLY A 147 -4.69 0.75 1.52
C GLY A 147 -4.96 0.87 0.01
N SER A 148 -6.20 0.61 -0.42
CA SER A 148 -6.62 0.79 -1.81
C SER A 148 -6.86 2.26 -2.21
N ARG A 149 -6.94 3.16 -1.24
CA ARG A 149 -7.19 4.61 -1.43
C ARG A 149 -6.19 5.45 -0.63
N PRO A 150 -4.88 5.30 -0.93
CA PRO A 150 -3.82 6.01 -0.21
C PRO A 150 -3.93 7.54 -0.32
N GLU A 151 -4.63 8.05 -1.33
CA GLU A 151 -4.95 9.48 -1.53
C GLU A 151 -5.85 10.07 -0.45
N GLU A 152 -6.63 9.24 0.25
CA GLU A 152 -7.49 9.67 1.36
C GLU A 152 -6.72 9.80 2.68
N GLY A 153 -5.46 9.36 2.70
CA GLY A 153 -4.60 9.37 3.88
C GLY A 153 -3.33 10.19 3.71
N VAL A 154 -2.55 10.23 4.78
CA VAL A 154 -1.17 10.75 4.78
C VAL A 154 -0.28 9.67 5.38
N ASN A 155 0.32 8.83 4.53
CA ASN A 155 1.10 7.69 4.99
C ASN A 155 2.37 8.12 5.75
N PRO A 156 2.49 7.80 7.05
CA PRO A 156 3.65 8.16 7.85
C PRO A 156 4.88 7.29 7.59
N LEU A 157 4.73 6.03 7.12
CA LEU A 157 5.88 5.12 6.96
C LEU A 157 6.88 5.61 5.90
N PRO A 158 6.47 5.99 4.67
CA PRO A 158 7.41 6.56 3.71
C PRO A 158 8.00 7.89 4.18
N ARG A 159 7.23 8.71 4.89
CA ARG A 159 7.71 9.99 5.44
C ARG A 159 8.76 9.79 6.53
N LEU A 160 8.59 8.77 7.38
CA LEU A 160 9.57 8.38 8.39
C LEU A 160 10.89 7.95 7.74
N ALA A 161 10.82 7.05 6.74
CA ALA A 161 11.99 6.59 6.02
C ALA A 161 12.72 7.76 5.31
N LEU A 162 11.96 8.61 4.62
CA LEU A 162 12.49 9.77 3.92
C LEU A 162 13.11 10.79 4.89
N PHE A 163 12.49 11.02 6.06
CA PHE A 163 13.01 11.89 7.10
C PHE A 163 14.36 11.38 7.61
N ILE A 164 14.45 10.12 7.96
CA ILE A 164 15.70 9.50 8.44
C ILE A 164 16.78 9.57 7.35
N GLU A 165 16.46 9.20 6.10
CA GLU A 165 17.42 9.19 5.00
C GLU A 165 17.94 10.60 4.66
N LYS A 166 17.07 11.62 4.68
CA LYS A 166 17.44 13.00 4.33
C LYS A 166 17.99 13.81 5.49
N SER A 167 17.88 13.32 6.71
CA SER A 167 18.41 14.01 7.90
C SER A 167 19.94 14.13 7.91
N GLY A 168 20.66 13.30 7.17
CA GLY A 168 22.11 13.25 7.19
C GLY A 168 22.70 12.46 8.38
N VAL A 169 21.86 11.76 9.17
CA VAL A 169 22.34 10.79 10.16
C VAL A 169 23.06 9.66 9.46
N THR A 170 24.29 9.38 9.84
CA THR A 170 25.05 8.25 9.32
C THR A 170 24.54 6.96 9.92
N LEU A 171 24.00 6.06 9.11
CA LEU A 171 23.39 4.81 9.58
C LEU A 171 24.30 3.61 9.36
N SER A 172 24.37 2.74 10.39
CA SER A 172 24.98 1.42 10.29
C SER A 172 24.27 0.57 9.24
N LEU A 173 25.04 -0.25 8.53
CA LEU A 173 24.49 -1.18 7.54
C LEU A 173 23.79 -2.34 8.23
N ASN A 174 22.52 -2.50 7.96
CA ASN A 174 21.67 -3.65 8.36
C ASN A 174 20.40 -3.66 7.50
N GLY A 175 19.51 -4.62 7.72
CA GLY A 175 18.25 -4.74 6.99
C GLY A 175 17.34 -3.53 7.13
N TYR A 176 17.29 -2.90 8.30
CA TYR A 176 16.50 -1.67 8.50
C TYR A 176 17.06 -0.48 7.71
N ARG A 177 18.39 -0.33 7.67
CA ARG A 177 19.05 0.70 6.83
C ARG A 177 18.68 0.52 5.36
N SER A 178 18.71 -0.74 4.89
CA SER A 178 18.33 -1.08 3.52
C SER A 178 16.86 -0.78 3.25
N ALA A 179 15.97 -1.11 4.19
CA ALA A 179 14.53 -0.81 4.09
C ALA A 179 14.24 0.70 4.10
N VAL A 180 14.91 1.48 4.96
CA VAL A 180 14.82 2.95 4.98
C VAL A 180 15.16 3.52 3.61
N ARG A 181 16.30 3.12 3.04
CA ARG A 181 16.76 3.59 1.74
C ARG A 181 15.82 3.17 0.60
N TYR A 182 15.37 1.91 0.62
CA TYR A 182 14.40 1.39 -0.33
C TYR A 182 13.10 2.21 -0.37
N ILE A 183 12.53 2.46 0.81
CA ILE A 183 11.28 3.23 0.92
C ILE A 183 11.51 4.68 0.50
N ALA A 184 12.61 5.30 0.95
CA ALA A 184 12.92 6.69 0.65
C ALA A 184 13.20 6.92 -0.84
N ASP A 185 14.00 6.06 -1.48
CA ASP A 185 14.42 6.21 -2.87
C ASP A 185 13.32 5.86 -3.86
N LEU A 186 12.52 4.81 -3.60
CA LEU A 186 11.56 4.29 -4.58
C LEU A 186 10.13 4.75 -4.37
N TYR A 187 9.80 5.26 -3.18
CA TYR A 187 8.45 5.75 -2.88
C TYR A 187 8.47 7.19 -2.35
N GLY A 188 9.28 7.49 -1.34
CA GLY A 188 9.29 8.82 -0.75
C GLY A 188 7.89 9.25 -0.30
N VAL A 189 7.30 10.25 -0.97
CA VAL A 189 5.89 10.67 -0.77
C VAL A 189 4.98 10.29 -1.96
N ASP A 190 5.53 9.59 -2.95
CA ASP A 190 4.81 9.14 -4.14
C ASP A 190 4.15 7.76 -3.89
N TYR A 191 2.87 7.69 -4.11
CA TYR A 191 2.11 6.43 -4.10
C TYR A 191 1.57 6.05 -5.48
N LEU A 192 1.94 6.78 -6.53
CA LEU A 192 1.47 6.56 -7.90
C LEU A 192 2.47 5.79 -8.77
N GLY A 193 3.60 5.36 -8.18
CA GLY A 193 4.64 4.63 -8.89
C GLY A 193 5.46 5.45 -9.88
N ARG A 194 5.43 6.78 -9.80
CA ARG A 194 6.19 7.70 -10.67
C ARG A 194 7.70 7.52 -10.46
N THR A 195 8.12 7.45 -9.19
CA THR A 195 9.53 7.26 -8.83
C THR A 195 10.09 5.94 -9.36
N LEU A 196 9.26 4.90 -9.40
CA LEU A 196 9.58 3.61 -9.99
C LEU A 196 9.51 3.60 -11.54
N GLY A 197 8.98 4.66 -12.16
CA GLY A 197 8.74 4.71 -13.60
C GLY A 197 7.66 3.74 -14.07
N LEU A 198 6.68 3.44 -13.21
CA LEU A 198 5.59 2.50 -13.46
C LEU A 198 4.21 3.18 -13.50
N ALA A 199 4.15 4.50 -13.31
CA ALA A 199 2.90 5.25 -13.22
C ALA A 199 2.11 5.19 -14.53
N TYR A 200 0.83 4.87 -14.43
CA TYR A 200 -0.16 4.98 -15.50
C TYR A 200 -1.56 5.09 -14.90
N SER A 201 -2.53 5.46 -15.70
CA SER A 201 -3.93 5.61 -15.29
C SER A 201 -4.88 5.10 -16.36
N ASP A 202 -5.99 4.56 -15.94
CA ASP A 202 -7.16 4.33 -16.79
C ASP A 202 -8.17 5.46 -16.56
N ASP A 203 -8.83 5.95 -17.60
CA ASP A 203 -9.73 7.10 -17.53
C ASP A 203 -10.93 6.87 -16.60
N PHE A 204 -11.38 5.62 -16.46
CA PHE A 204 -12.51 5.26 -15.61
C PHE A 204 -12.09 4.73 -14.24
N MET A 205 -11.06 3.89 -14.18
CA MET A 205 -10.62 3.24 -12.95
C MET A 205 -9.63 4.10 -12.15
N GLY A 206 -9.07 5.16 -12.75
CA GLY A 206 -8.04 6.00 -12.14
C GLY A 206 -6.64 5.37 -12.14
N PRO A 207 -5.69 5.93 -11.37
CA PRO A 207 -4.26 5.60 -11.46
C PRO A 207 -3.90 4.26 -10.81
N LEU A 208 -2.75 3.70 -11.22
CA LEU A 208 -2.00 2.73 -10.43
C LEU A 208 -1.67 3.36 -9.06
N THR A 209 -1.81 2.58 -7.99
CA THR A 209 -1.30 2.99 -6.67
C THR A 209 -0.38 1.93 -6.07
N MET A 210 0.70 2.38 -5.42
CA MET A 210 1.73 1.56 -4.76
C MET A 210 2.09 2.20 -3.43
N SER A 211 1.53 1.69 -2.34
CA SER A 211 1.67 2.29 -1.00
C SER A 211 2.41 1.34 -0.05
N PRO A 212 3.64 1.66 0.39
CA PRO A 212 4.33 0.89 1.43
C PRO A 212 3.68 1.17 2.79
N ASN A 213 2.97 0.18 3.33
CA ASN A 213 2.15 0.34 4.51
C ASN A 213 2.67 -0.40 5.74
N LEU A 214 3.36 -1.53 5.54
CA LEU A 214 3.80 -2.38 6.63
C LEU A 214 5.29 -2.65 6.50
N ILE A 215 5.98 -2.57 7.63
CA ILE A 215 7.36 -3.05 7.80
C ILE A 215 7.39 -3.98 9.01
N ARG A 216 8.06 -5.11 8.88
CA ARG A 216 8.21 -6.09 9.96
C ARG A 216 9.51 -6.85 9.86
N GLU A 217 9.99 -7.30 11.00
CA GLU A 217 11.05 -8.29 11.09
C GLU A 217 10.45 -9.70 11.14
N LYS A 218 10.95 -10.57 10.29
CA LYS A 218 10.55 -11.98 10.26
C LYS A 218 11.68 -12.84 9.69
N ASP A 219 11.96 -13.96 10.33
CA ASP A 219 12.91 -14.98 9.85
C ASP A 219 14.30 -14.41 9.49
N GLY A 220 14.82 -13.49 10.31
CA GLY A 220 16.11 -12.82 10.10
C GLY A 220 16.14 -11.84 8.93
N LYS A 221 14.98 -11.39 8.45
CA LYS A 221 14.81 -10.40 7.40
C LYS A 221 13.92 -9.25 7.85
N VAL A 222 14.14 -8.09 7.24
CA VAL A 222 13.23 -6.95 7.31
C VAL A 222 12.39 -6.94 6.04
N ASP A 223 11.10 -7.18 6.17
CA ASP A 223 10.13 -7.15 5.08
C ASP A 223 9.46 -5.79 5.01
N VAL A 224 9.38 -5.20 3.82
CA VAL A 224 8.52 -4.06 3.49
C VAL A 224 7.40 -4.55 2.58
N LEU A 225 6.15 -4.35 3.01
CA LEU A 225 4.98 -4.73 2.24
C LEU A 225 4.28 -3.49 1.66
N VAL A 226 4.07 -3.55 0.35
CA VAL A 226 3.47 -2.50 -0.46
C VAL A 226 2.12 -2.97 -0.96
N ASN A 227 1.05 -2.21 -0.69
CA ASN A 227 -0.25 -2.43 -1.31
C ASN A 227 -0.22 -1.89 -2.74
N VAL A 228 -0.62 -2.72 -3.70
CA VAL A 228 -0.66 -2.35 -5.12
C VAL A 228 -2.09 -2.45 -5.63
N ARG A 229 -2.55 -1.40 -6.33
CA ARG A 229 -3.87 -1.40 -7.00
C ARG A 229 -3.69 -1.07 -8.47
N MET A 230 -3.86 -2.10 -9.28
CA MET A 230 -3.62 -2.09 -10.72
C MET A 230 -4.92 -1.80 -11.49
N PRO A 231 -5.06 -0.65 -12.19
CA PRO A 231 -6.18 -0.41 -13.09
C PRO A 231 -6.00 -1.16 -14.41
N ARG A 232 -7.01 -1.08 -15.28
CA ARG A 232 -6.94 -1.56 -16.67
C ARG A 232 -5.80 -0.88 -17.43
N GLY A 233 -5.19 -1.58 -18.37
CA GLY A 233 -4.08 -1.09 -19.20
C GLY A 233 -2.79 -1.87 -19.03
N ASN A 234 -2.74 -2.78 -18.05
CA ASN A 234 -1.60 -3.69 -17.86
C ASN A 234 -2.09 -5.10 -17.47
N THR A 235 -1.21 -6.08 -17.52
CA THR A 235 -1.47 -7.43 -16.99
C THR A 235 -0.74 -7.63 -15.65
N PRO A 236 -1.24 -8.54 -14.80
CA PRO A 236 -0.58 -8.87 -13.53
C PRO A 236 0.89 -9.25 -13.70
N GLU A 237 1.17 -10.10 -14.69
CA GLU A 237 2.51 -10.64 -14.97
C GLU A 237 3.46 -9.54 -15.45
N ALA A 238 2.98 -8.67 -16.35
CA ALA A 238 3.78 -7.56 -16.87
C ALA A 238 4.12 -6.53 -15.78
N LEU A 239 3.14 -6.18 -14.93
CA LEU A 239 3.38 -5.27 -13.82
C LEU A 239 4.33 -5.89 -12.79
N ALA A 240 4.14 -7.16 -12.41
CA ALA A 240 5.00 -7.85 -11.44
C ALA A 240 6.45 -7.97 -11.96
N LYS A 241 6.63 -8.30 -13.25
CA LYS A 241 7.94 -8.36 -13.89
C LYS A 241 8.62 -7.00 -13.88
N ALA A 242 7.95 -5.96 -14.38
CA ALA A 242 8.51 -4.61 -14.46
C ALA A 242 8.87 -4.07 -13.07
N THR A 243 8.02 -4.28 -12.07
CA THR A 243 8.28 -3.88 -10.68
C THR A 243 9.53 -4.59 -10.14
N THR A 244 9.63 -5.91 -10.33
CA THR A 244 10.76 -6.71 -9.87
C THR A 244 12.07 -6.25 -10.52
N GLU A 245 12.06 -6.01 -11.83
CA GLU A 245 13.23 -5.53 -12.58
C GLU A 245 13.70 -4.15 -12.07
N ARG A 246 12.78 -3.21 -11.84
CA ARG A 246 13.11 -1.88 -11.31
C ARG A 246 13.71 -1.93 -9.91
N ILE A 247 13.13 -2.74 -9.01
CA ILE A 247 13.65 -2.88 -7.65
C ILE A 247 15.03 -3.56 -7.65
N LYS A 248 15.24 -4.60 -8.45
CA LYS A 248 16.55 -5.26 -8.57
C LYS A 248 17.60 -4.33 -9.15
N ALA A 249 17.27 -3.54 -10.18
CA ALA A 249 18.16 -2.54 -10.75
C ALA A 249 18.56 -1.48 -9.72
N TRP A 250 17.60 -0.98 -8.94
CA TRP A 250 17.89 -0.10 -7.81
C TRP A 250 18.82 -0.76 -6.79
N GLY A 251 18.53 -2.02 -6.42
CA GLY A 251 19.38 -2.77 -5.47
C GLY A 251 20.82 -2.86 -5.93
N THR A 252 21.04 -3.17 -7.22
CA THR A 252 22.38 -3.19 -7.82
C THR A 252 23.07 -1.82 -7.76
N GLN A 253 22.37 -0.76 -8.14
CA GLN A 253 22.89 0.61 -8.11
C GLN A 253 23.16 1.10 -6.68
N ALA A 254 22.30 0.75 -5.73
CA ALA A 254 22.40 1.14 -4.33
C ALA A 254 23.40 0.28 -3.53
N GLY A 255 23.89 -0.84 -4.09
CA GLY A 255 24.70 -1.83 -3.37
C GLY A 255 23.91 -2.57 -2.29
N VAL A 256 22.60 -2.77 -2.50
CA VAL A 256 21.66 -3.40 -1.56
C VAL A 256 21.14 -4.70 -2.15
N ALA A 257 21.40 -5.82 -1.49
CA ALA A 257 20.75 -7.08 -1.82
C ALA A 257 19.27 -7.04 -1.41
N VAL A 258 18.38 -7.35 -2.35
CA VAL A 258 16.92 -7.34 -2.13
C VAL A 258 16.26 -8.56 -2.76
N GLU A 259 15.45 -9.26 -1.99
CA GLU A 259 14.53 -10.28 -2.49
C GLU A 259 13.18 -9.64 -2.76
N VAL A 260 12.59 -9.93 -3.92
CA VAL A 260 11.32 -9.34 -4.34
C VAL A 260 10.32 -10.45 -4.64
N ASP A 261 9.15 -10.33 -4.04
CA ASP A 261 8.00 -11.19 -4.29
C ASP A 261 6.78 -10.29 -4.58
N HIS A 262 6.22 -10.38 -5.78
CA HIS A 262 5.08 -9.58 -6.21
C HIS A 262 3.96 -10.48 -6.70
N ASN A 263 2.95 -10.64 -5.90
CA ASN A 263 1.71 -11.31 -6.25
C ASN A 263 0.66 -10.27 -6.64
N GLN A 264 0.21 -10.28 -7.89
CA GLN A 264 -0.70 -9.30 -8.45
C GLN A 264 -1.96 -9.97 -8.99
N GLY A 265 -3.12 -9.57 -8.48
CA GLY A 265 -4.41 -9.96 -9.04
C GLY A 265 -4.81 -9.10 -10.24
N ASN A 266 -5.65 -9.67 -11.11
CA ASN A 266 -6.16 -8.94 -12.28
C ASN A 266 -7.22 -7.90 -11.90
N TRP A 267 -7.38 -6.90 -12.75
CA TRP A 267 -8.51 -5.98 -12.73
C TRP A 267 -9.76 -6.64 -13.34
N MET A 268 -10.92 -6.08 -13.08
CA MET A 268 -12.20 -6.44 -13.70
C MET A 268 -12.87 -5.19 -14.28
N ALA A 269 -13.46 -5.32 -15.46
CA ALA A 269 -14.37 -4.33 -16.02
C ALA A 269 -15.52 -5.05 -16.70
N ARG A 270 -16.77 -4.56 -16.49
CA ARG A 270 -17.99 -5.07 -17.12
C ARG A 270 -18.42 -4.12 -18.24
N ASP A 271 -19.23 -4.63 -19.16
CA ASP A 271 -19.80 -3.82 -20.23
C ASP A 271 -20.67 -2.69 -19.66
N PRO A 272 -20.28 -1.42 -19.89
CA PRO A 272 -21.03 -0.27 -19.38
C PRO A 272 -22.38 -0.07 -20.07
N LYS A 273 -22.68 -0.80 -21.15
CA LYS A 273 -23.92 -0.72 -21.94
C LYS A 273 -24.77 -1.98 -21.82
N GLY A 274 -24.37 -2.95 -21.00
CA GLY A 274 -25.08 -4.20 -20.85
C GLY A 274 -26.50 -4.03 -20.26
N ALA A 275 -27.46 -4.79 -20.76
CA ALA A 275 -28.86 -4.74 -20.31
C ALA A 275 -29.01 -5.07 -18.82
N TRP A 276 -28.16 -5.95 -18.28
CA TRP A 276 -28.13 -6.30 -16.87
C TRP A 276 -27.75 -5.09 -15.99
N LEU A 277 -26.72 -4.34 -16.39
CA LEU A 277 -26.35 -3.10 -15.72
C LEU A 277 -27.45 -2.05 -15.81
N ALA A 278 -28.04 -1.88 -16.98
CA ALA A 278 -29.15 -0.93 -17.17
C ALA A 278 -30.32 -1.23 -16.21
N THR A 279 -30.68 -2.51 -16.03
CA THR A 279 -31.72 -2.94 -15.09
C THR A 279 -31.35 -2.52 -13.65
N LEU A 280 -30.14 -2.73 -13.20
CA LEU A 280 -29.70 -2.37 -11.84
C LEU A 280 -29.69 -0.85 -11.64
N LEU A 281 -29.19 -0.09 -12.62
CA LEU A 281 -29.17 1.37 -12.56
C LEU A 281 -30.56 1.96 -12.52
N ASN A 282 -31.49 1.49 -13.38
CA ASN A 282 -32.88 1.92 -13.37
C ASN A 282 -33.55 1.61 -12.04
N THR A 283 -33.38 0.38 -11.53
CA THR A 283 -33.91 0.00 -10.22
C THR A 283 -33.41 0.91 -9.10
N PHE A 284 -32.12 1.24 -9.10
CA PHE A 284 -31.58 2.17 -8.11
C PHE A 284 -32.17 3.59 -8.25
N GLY A 285 -32.21 4.13 -9.48
CA GLY A 285 -32.75 5.46 -9.75
C GLY A 285 -34.24 5.58 -9.39
N ASP A 286 -35.04 4.60 -9.82
CA ASP A 286 -36.49 4.56 -9.54
C ASP A 286 -36.80 4.43 -8.03
N THR A 287 -35.95 3.68 -7.30
CA THR A 287 -36.16 3.46 -5.87
C THR A 287 -35.70 4.65 -5.02
N THR A 288 -34.61 5.30 -5.40
CA THR A 288 -33.93 6.30 -4.55
C THR A 288 -34.11 7.74 -5.02
N GLY A 289 -34.45 7.95 -6.26
CA GLY A 289 -34.45 9.29 -6.90
C GLY A 289 -33.05 9.87 -7.12
N LEU A 290 -31.98 9.09 -6.88
CA LEU A 290 -30.60 9.55 -7.01
C LEU A 290 -30.03 9.27 -8.43
N PRO A 291 -29.00 10.03 -8.87
CA PRO A 291 -28.33 9.76 -10.13
C PRO A 291 -27.76 8.33 -10.19
N ALA A 292 -28.10 7.60 -11.22
CA ALA A 292 -27.76 6.20 -11.43
C ALA A 292 -26.72 6.02 -12.52
N GLN A 293 -25.44 6.33 -12.21
CA GLN A 293 -24.31 6.14 -13.13
C GLN A 293 -23.39 5.02 -12.60
N PRO A 294 -22.85 4.17 -13.48
CA PRO A 294 -21.89 3.15 -13.06
C PRO A 294 -20.61 3.79 -12.52
N VAL A 295 -20.01 3.15 -11.51
CA VAL A 295 -18.81 3.66 -10.86
C VAL A 295 -17.72 2.58 -10.80
N PRO A 296 -16.44 2.99 -10.74
CA PRO A 296 -15.34 2.07 -10.43
C PRO A 296 -15.10 1.99 -8.93
N THR A 297 -14.34 0.98 -8.51
CA THR A 297 -13.76 0.90 -7.17
C THR A 297 -12.27 0.54 -7.24
N ALA A 298 -11.50 1.06 -6.28
CA ALA A 298 -10.14 0.60 -6.03
C ALA A 298 -10.11 -0.71 -5.21
N GLY A 299 -11.26 -1.09 -4.60
CA GLY A 299 -11.45 -2.36 -3.91
C GLY A 299 -11.43 -3.55 -4.85
N SER A 300 -11.45 -4.74 -4.27
CA SER A 300 -11.52 -6.02 -4.97
C SER A 300 -12.45 -6.92 -4.19
N THR A 301 -13.45 -7.48 -4.85
CA THR A 301 -14.48 -8.33 -4.25
C THR A 301 -14.57 -9.67 -4.96
N THR A 302 -15.43 -10.56 -4.47
CA THR A 302 -15.73 -11.82 -5.13
C THR A 302 -16.43 -11.68 -6.50
N ALA A 303 -16.88 -10.46 -6.86
CA ALA A 303 -17.43 -10.19 -8.19
C ALA A 303 -16.51 -10.60 -9.34
N LYS A 304 -15.18 -10.54 -9.13
CA LYS A 304 -14.18 -11.00 -10.11
C LYS A 304 -14.27 -12.49 -10.42
N LEU A 305 -14.79 -13.25 -9.49
CA LEU A 305 -14.86 -14.71 -9.57
C LEU A 305 -16.16 -15.22 -10.20
N MET A 306 -17.13 -14.34 -10.49
CA MET A 306 -18.46 -14.73 -10.97
C MET A 306 -18.79 -14.14 -12.34
N PRO A 307 -19.48 -14.90 -13.22
CA PRO A 307 -19.92 -14.41 -14.53
C PRO A 307 -20.82 -13.18 -14.37
N ASN A 308 -20.64 -12.18 -15.21
CA ASN A 308 -21.44 -10.95 -15.27
C ASN A 308 -21.80 -10.35 -13.91
N ALA A 309 -20.97 -10.57 -12.88
CA ALA A 309 -21.22 -10.03 -11.56
C ALA A 309 -21.02 -8.52 -11.53
N ILE A 310 -21.95 -7.83 -10.88
CA ILE A 310 -21.91 -6.40 -10.62
C ILE A 310 -22.08 -6.22 -9.12
N ASN A 311 -21.22 -5.38 -8.51
CA ASN A 311 -21.45 -4.98 -7.13
C ASN A 311 -22.58 -3.93 -7.09
N PHE A 312 -23.54 -4.15 -6.18
CA PHE A 312 -24.74 -3.34 -6.04
C PHE A 312 -25.00 -3.05 -4.57
N GLY A 313 -24.36 -2.03 -4.04
CA GLY A 313 -24.40 -1.66 -2.62
C GLY A 313 -23.50 -2.52 -1.71
N PRO A 314 -23.67 -2.39 -0.35
CA PRO A 314 -24.73 -1.64 0.32
C PRO A 314 -24.42 -0.14 0.56
N ALA A 315 -23.17 0.34 0.36
CA ALA A 315 -22.84 1.73 0.70
C ALA A 315 -23.52 2.73 -0.24
N MET A 316 -24.24 3.69 0.34
CA MET A 316 -24.90 4.76 -0.41
C MET A 316 -23.92 5.80 -0.92
N PRO A 317 -24.21 6.48 -2.07
CA PRO A 317 -23.38 7.56 -2.57
C PRO A 317 -23.12 8.64 -1.52
N GLY A 318 -21.87 9.14 -1.43
CA GLY A 318 -21.47 10.14 -0.44
C GLY A 318 -21.26 9.62 0.98
N LYS A 319 -21.50 8.33 1.25
CA LYS A 319 -21.15 7.69 2.53
C LYS A 319 -19.78 7.02 2.44
N LYS A 320 -19.00 7.11 3.51
CA LYS A 320 -17.77 6.33 3.62
C LYS A 320 -18.13 4.87 3.84
N TYR A 321 -17.53 4.03 3.04
CA TYR A 321 -17.53 2.58 3.23
C TYR A 321 -16.33 2.26 4.13
N THR A 322 -16.60 1.71 5.29
CA THR A 322 -15.56 1.30 6.29
C THR A 322 -15.44 -0.19 6.32
#